data_ea4a30db9a121be1c9fdedfde11b52af
#
_entry.id   ea4a30db9a121be1c9fdedfde11b52af
#
_cell.length_a   1.000
_cell.length_b   1.000
_cell.length_c   1.000
_cell.angle_alpha   90.00
_cell.angle_beta   90.00
_cell.angle_gamma   90.00
#
_symmetry.space_group_name_H-M   'P 1'
#
loop_
_entity.id
_entity.type
_entity.pdbx_description
1 polymer ?
#
loop_
_entity_poly.entity_id
_entity_poly.type
_entity_poly.pdbx_seq_one_letter_code
_entity_poly.pdbx_strand_id
1 'polypeptide(L)'
;MKRKEPLAGKEEFDKKVAHIDRAPTIDLGSHGTAHLLCGEKFMLSFVDMPANSYAEPHRHKDIEQGTIILKGDADFVVEGKLYPVHEGDVLIFGPNEEHGAYVGPNGAKVLDVFSPHREDLLEKLHKATSPTE
;
A
#
# COMPACT_ATOMS: atom_id res chain seq x y z
N MET A 1 0.18 -27.07 -22.37
CA MET A 1 -1.22 -26.67 -22.57
C MET A 1 -1.33 -25.66 -23.70
N LYS A 2 -2.14 -25.93 -24.70
CA LYS A 2 -2.38 -24.97 -25.78
C LYS A 2 -3.42 -23.94 -25.34
N ARG A 3 -3.09 -22.68 -25.49
CA ARG A 3 -4.01 -21.58 -25.23
C ARG A 3 -4.88 -21.36 -26.45
N LYS A 4 -6.15 -21.17 -26.24
CA LYS A 4 -7.13 -21.03 -27.33
C LYS A 4 -7.63 -19.62 -27.51
N GLU A 5 -7.50 -18.81 -26.44
CA GLU A 5 -8.05 -17.47 -26.43
C GLU A 5 -7.14 -16.53 -27.23
N PRO A 6 -7.72 -15.54 -27.91
CA PRO A 6 -6.92 -14.51 -28.58
C PRO A 6 -6.26 -13.58 -27.56
N LEU A 7 -5.17 -12.95 -27.97
CA LEU A 7 -4.53 -11.94 -27.13
C LEU A 7 -5.43 -10.68 -27.06
N ALA A 8 -5.47 -10.07 -25.88
CA ALA A 8 -6.14 -8.80 -25.71
C ALA A 8 -5.47 -7.73 -26.58
N GLY A 9 -6.25 -6.83 -27.15
CA GLY A 9 -5.72 -5.65 -27.82
C GLY A 9 -5.12 -4.68 -26.81
N LYS A 10 -4.35 -3.70 -27.32
CA LYS A 10 -3.67 -2.74 -26.44
C LYS A 10 -4.61 -1.99 -25.51
N GLU A 11 -5.73 -1.51 -26.04
CA GLU A 11 -6.72 -0.77 -25.22
C GLU A 11 -7.33 -1.65 -24.13
N GLU A 12 -7.64 -2.89 -24.47
CA GLU A 12 -8.19 -3.86 -23.52
C GLU A 12 -7.15 -4.16 -22.41
N PHE A 13 -5.91 -4.37 -22.84
CA PHE A 13 -4.81 -4.65 -21.90
C PHE A 13 -4.61 -3.48 -20.92
N ASP A 14 -4.54 -2.26 -21.44
CA ASP A 14 -4.27 -1.07 -20.64
C ASP A 14 -5.37 -0.78 -19.61
N LYS A 15 -6.59 -1.25 -19.87
CA LYS A 15 -7.70 -1.12 -18.92
C LYS A 15 -7.67 -2.13 -17.77
N LYS A 16 -6.97 -3.24 -17.97
CA LYS A 16 -6.95 -4.35 -17.00
C LYS A 16 -5.63 -4.47 -16.27
N VAL A 17 -4.53 -4.07 -16.91
CA VAL A 17 -3.18 -4.33 -16.41
C VAL A 17 -2.48 -3.01 -16.14
N ALA A 18 -2.02 -2.84 -14.91
CA ALA A 18 -1.19 -1.71 -14.50
C ALA A 18 0.20 -2.23 -14.14
N HIS A 19 1.16 -1.34 -14.11
CA HIS A 19 2.50 -1.67 -13.62
C HIS A 19 2.81 -0.78 -12.42
N ILE A 20 3.36 -1.36 -11.38
CA ILE A 20 3.63 -0.65 -10.11
C ILE A 20 4.44 0.62 -10.36
N ASP A 21 5.51 0.51 -11.15
CA ASP A 21 6.43 1.63 -11.40
C ASP A 21 5.80 2.79 -12.18
N ARG A 22 4.69 2.54 -12.86
CA ARG A 22 3.97 3.56 -13.62
C ARG A 22 2.71 4.06 -12.91
N ALA A 23 2.41 3.47 -11.76
CA ALA A 23 1.27 3.92 -10.96
C ALA A 23 1.58 5.30 -10.34
N PRO A 24 0.55 6.13 -10.12
CA PRO A 24 0.76 7.42 -9.47
C PRO A 24 1.47 7.28 -8.13
N THR A 25 2.41 8.18 -7.88
CA THR A 25 3.20 8.20 -6.66
C THR A 25 2.73 9.31 -5.74
N ILE A 26 2.57 8.99 -4.47
CA ILE A 26 2.29 9.99 -3.44
C ILE A 26 3.39 10.00 -2.39
N ASP A 27 3.57 11.16 -1.76
CA ASP A 27 4.52 11.35 -0.67
C ASP A 27 3.78 11.14 0.65
N LEU A 28 4.31 10.25 1.49
CA LEU A 28 3.78 9.95 2.81
C LEU A 28 4.59 10.60 3.93
N GLY A 29 5.44 11.59 3.58
CA GLY A 29 6.29 12.26 4.54
C GLY A 29 7.37 11.33 5.08
N SER A 30 7.52 11.28 6.40
CA SER A 30 8.52 10.41 7.04
C SER A 30 8.25 8.92 6.82
N HIS A 31 7.03 8.55 6.41
CA HIS A 31 6.66 7.16 6.15
C HIS A 31 7.13 6.66 4.78
N GLY A 32 7.67 7.55 3.94
CA GLY A 32 8.19 7.20 2.63
C GLY A 32 7.29 7.61 1.48
N THR A 33 7.26 6.81 0.44
CA THR A 33 6.46 7.06 -0.77
C THR A 33 5.62 5.84 -1.09
N ALA A 34 4.51 6.05 -1.80
CA ALA A 34 3.64 4.96 -2.22
C ALA A 34 3.18 5.14 -3.66
N HIS A 35 3.06 4.02 -4.36
CA HIS A 35 2.35 3.96 -5.64
C HIS A 35 0.95 3.45 -5.36
N LEU A 36 -0.08 4.18 -5.81
CA LEU A 36 -1.49 3.85 -5.56
C LEU A 36 -2.18 3.33 -6.80
N LEU A 37 -2.92 2.23 -6.62
CA LEU A 37 -3.81 1.67 -7.63
C LEU A 37 -5.15 1.38 -6.96
N CYS A 38 -6.23 1.75 -7.62
CA CYS A 38 -7.57 1.59 -7.04
C CYS A 38 -8.45 0.73 -7.92
N GLY A 39 -9.13 -0.23 -7.29
CA GLY A 39 -10.29 -0.88 -7.86
C GLY A 39 -11.54 -0.16 -7.42
N GLU A 40 -12.70 -0.72 -7.71
CA GLU A 40 -13.97 -0.13 -7.32
C GLU A 40 -14.20 -0.17 -5.79
N LYS A 41 -13.76 -1.26 -5.15
CA LYS A 41 -13.99 -1.50 -3.72
C LYS A 41 -12.73 -1.65 -2.89
N PHE A 42 -11.57 -1.44 -3.48
CA PHE A 42 -10.30 -1.59 -2.76
C PHE A 42 -9.27 -0.61 -3.28
N MET A 43 -8.25 -0.43 -2.48
CA MET A 43 -7.08 0.38 -2.84
C MET A 43 -5.83 -0.43 -2.55
N LEU A 44 -4.88 -0.41 -3.48
CA LEU A 44 -3.55 -0.99 -3.32
C LEU A 44 -2.54 0.14 -3.13
N SER A 45 -1.71 0.02 -2.11
CA SER A 45 -0.66 0.99 -1.83
C SER A 45 0.67 0.24 -1.72
N PHE A 46 1.54 0.42 -2.71
CA PHE A 46 2.88 -0.16 -2.71
C PHE A 46 3.82 0.86 -2.08
N VAL A 47 4.24 0.59 -0.85
CA VAL A 47 4.97 1.55 -0.02
C VAL A 47 6.44 1.20 0.06
N ASP A 48 7.30 2.20 -0.20
CA ASP A 48 8.72 2.14 0.12
C ASP A 48 8.92 2.86 1.45
N MET A 49 9.25 2.11 2.50
CA MET A 49 9.46 2.64 3.84
C MET A 49 10.98 2.84 4.05
N PRO A 50 11.41 4.07 4.37
CA PRO A 50 12.84 4.32 4.56
C PRO A 50 13.43 3.54 5.73
N ALA A 51 14.74 3.28 5.65
CA ALA A 51 15.48 2.66 6.74
C ALA A 51 15.31 3.48 8.02
N ASN A 52 15.11 2.78 9.12
CA ASN A 52 15.00 3.35 10.47
C ASN A 52 13.85 4.37 10.62
N SER A 53 12.84 4.29 9.74
CA SER A 53 11.68 5.18 9.82
C SER A 53 10.68 4.67 10.86
N TYR A 54 9.78 5.56 11.25
CA TYR A 54 8.75 5.28 12.22
C TYR A 54 7.41 5.77 11.69
N ALA A 55 6.45 4.84 11.58
CA ALA A 55 5.07 5.17 11.27
C ALA A 55 4.30 5.21 12.59
N GLU A 56 3.86 6.40 13.00
CA GLU A 56 3.11 6.55 14.25
C GLU A 56 1.84 5.68 14.24
N PRO A 57 1.48 5.09 15.38
CA PRO A 57 0.23 4.35 15.47
C PRO A 57 -0.96 5.22 15.09
N HIS A 58 -1.81 4.68 14.26
CA HIS A 58 -3.02 5.34 13.77
C HIS A 58 -4.08 4.27 13.52
N ARG A 59 -5.30 4.71 13.32
CA ARG A 59 -6.42 3.81 13.05
C ARG A 59 -7.27 4.36 11.93
N HIS A 60 -7.89 3.46 11.18
CA HIS A 60 -8.77 3.83 10.07
C HIS A 60 -10.17 3.33 10.40
N LYS A 61 -11.08 4.27 10.59
CA LYS A 61 -12.46 3.96 10.89
C LYS A 61 -13.12 3.33 9.66
N ASP A 62 -13.81 2.21 9.87
CA ASP A 62 -14.59 1.52 8.84
C ASP A 62 -13.75 1.01 7.65
N ILE A 63 -12.43 0.86 7.82
CA ILE A 63 -11.52 0.35 6.78
C ILE A 63 -10.81 -0.88 7.32
N GLU A 64 -10.88 -1.96 6.56
CA GLU A 64 -10.07 -3.15 6.80
C GLU A 64 -8.78 -3.02 5.99
N GLN A 65 -7.66 -3.44 6.59
CA GLN A 65 -6.36 -3.36 5.95
C GLN A 65 -5.62 -4.67 6.04
N GLY A 66 -5.08 -5.12 4.89
CA GLY A 66 -4.08 -6.19 4.87
C GLY A 66 -2.74 -5.56 4.53
N THR A 67 -1.67 -6.00 5.18
CA THR A 67 -0.31 -5.51 4.91
C THR A 67 0.60 -6.70 4.65
N ILE A 68 1.19 -6.74 3.47
CA ILE A 68 2.08 -7.81 3.03
C ILE A 68 3.50 -7.28 3.03
N ILE A 69 4.41 -7.93 3.75
CA ILE A 69 5.83 -7.56 3.77
C ILE A 69 6.47 -8.16 2.53
N LEU A 70 6.75 -7.31 1.54
CA LEU A 70 7.35 -7.74 0.28
C LEU A 70 8.86 -7.86 0.38
N LYS A 71 9.50 -7.01 1.19
CA LYS A 71 10.95 -7.02 1.37
C LYS A 71 11.30 -6.31 2.67
N GLY A 72 12.39 -6.75 3.31
CA GLY A 72 12.86 -6.14 4.55
C GLY A 72 12.13 -6.66 5.78
N ASP A 73 12.25 -5.92 6.85
CA ASP A 73 11.65 -6.27 8.13
C ASP A 73 11.23 -5.03 8.91
N ALA A 74 10.31 -5.23 9.83
CA ALA A 74 9.82 -4.15 10.68
C ALA A 74 9.20 -4.75 11.95
N ASP A 75 9.09 -3.93 12.98
CA ASP A 75 8.33 -4.26 14.17
C ASP A 75 7.04 -3.45 14.11
N PHE A 76 5.93 -4.11 13.81
CA PHE A 76 4.63 -3.44 13.82
C PHE A 76 4.12 -3.32 15.25
N VAL A 77 3.54 -2.16 15.54
CA VAL A 77 2.87 -1.92 16.83
C VAL A 77 1.37 -2.03 16.57
N VAL A 78 0.72 -3.02 17.17
CA VAL A 78 -0.73 -3.23 16.99
C VAL A 78 -1.36 -3.23 18.38
N GLU A 79 -2.23 -2.27 18.62
CA GLU A 79 -2.88 -2.08 19.94
C GLU A 79 -1.86 -2.16 21.07
N GLY A 80 -0.74 -1.44 20.90
CA GLY A 80 0.29 -1.30 21.94
C GLY A 80 1.26 -2.46 22.08
N LYS A 81 1.20 -3.46 21.20
CA LYS A 81 2.11 -4.63 21.27
C LYS A 81 2.96 -4.71 20.00
N LEU A 82 4.21 -5.14 20.17
CA LEU A 82 5.14 -5.31 19.07
C LEU A 82 4.98 -6.67 18.38
N TYR A 83 4.88 -6.62 17.06
CA TYR A 83 4.82 -7.81 16.21
C TYR A 83 5.98 -7.74 15.22
N PRO A 84 7.09 -8.45 15.49
CA PRO A 84 8.20 -8.51 14.54
C PRO A 84 7.78 -9.28 13.30
N VAL A 85 7.95 -8.66 12.14
CA VAL A 85 7.57 -9.28 10.86
C VAL A 85 8.69 -9.10 9.84
N HIS A 86 8.73 -9.99 8.85
CA HIS A 86 9.74 -9.98 7.79
C HIS A 86 9.12 -10.47 6.48
N GLU A 87 9.92 -10.51 5.46
CA GLU A 87 9.49 -10.87 4.10
C GLU A 87 8.59 -12.11 4.10
N GLY A 88 7.45 -11.98 3.47
CA GLY A 88 6.45 -13.04 3.37
C GLY A 88 5.38 -13.03 4.46
N ASP A 89 5.58 -12.26 5.52
CA ASP A 89 4.55 -12.13 6.55
C ASP A 89 3.41 -11.23 6.09
N VAL A 90 2.22 -11.53 6.58
CA VAL A 90 1.01 -10.76 6.28
C VAL A 90 0.33 -10.38 7.59
N LEU A 91 0.07 -9.08 7.75
CA LEU A 91 -0.73 -8.60 8.88
C LEU A 91 -2.13 -8.28 8.39
N ILE A 92 -3.11 -8.51 9.24
CA ILE A 92 -4.50 -8.19 8.96
C ILE A 92 -5.02 -7.32 10.09
N PHE A 93 -5.43 -6.09 9.75
CA PHE A 93 -5.96 -5.14 10.72
C PHE A 93 -7.45 -4.97 10.48
N GLY A 94 -8.24 -5.16 11.53
CA GLY A 94 -9.67 -4.90 11.48
C GLY A 94 -9.97 -3.40 11.44
N PRO A 95 -11.22 -3.03 11.16
CA PRO A 95 -11.63 -1.62 11.21
C PRO A 95 -11.32 -1.02 12.58
N ASN A 96 -10.77 0.19 12.56
CA ASN A 96 -10.44 0.95 13.76
C ASN A 96 -9.37 0.34 14.69
N GLU A 97 -8.65 -0.65 14.22
CA GLU A 97 -7.54 -1.24 14.97
C GLU A 97 -6.29 -0.38 14.84
N GLU A 98 -5.72 0.04 15.97
CA GLU A 98 -4.54 0.92 15.97
C GLU A 98 -3.29 0.14 15.55
N HIS A 99 -2.53 0.70 14.62
CA HIS A 99 -1.29 0.10 14.14
C HIS A 99 -0.28 1.16 13.71
N GLY A 100 0.98 0.81 13.84
CA GLY A 100 2.12 1.60 13.42
C GLY A 100 3.31 0.69 13.20
N ALA A 101 4.47 1.24 12.90
CA ALA A 101 5.64 0.40 12.62
C ALA A 101 6.96 1.11 12.89
N TYR A 102 7.92 0.36 13.42
CA TYR A 102 9.33 0.71 13.44
C TYR A 102 10.01 -0.07 12.32
N VAL A 103 10.56 0.63 11.35
CA VAL A 103 11.22 0.00 10.20
C VAL A 103 12.69 -0.26 10.52
N GLY A 104 13.19 -1.42 10.12
CA GLY A 104 14.56 -1.82 10.37
C GLY A 104 15.60 -1.04 9.55
N PRO A 105 16.90 -1.33 9.76
CA PRO A 105 17.98 -0.56 9.16
C PRO A 105 18.12 -0.72 7.64
N ASN A 106 17.45 -1.70 7.06
CA ASN A 106 17.49 -1.92 5.60
C ASN A 106 16.26 -1.39 4.89
N GLY A 107 15.35 -0.74 5.61
CA GLY A 107 14.07 -0.31 5.04
C GLY A 107 13.12 -1.48 4.86
N ALA A 108 11.95 -1.21 4.30
CA ALA A 108 10.97 -2.22 3.98
C ALA A 108 10.14 -1.81 2.79
N LYS A 109 9.67 -2.80 2.03
CA LYS A 109 8.68 -2.61 0.98
C LYS A 109 7.45 -3.41 1.37
N VAL A 110 6.31 -2.75 1.38
CA VAL A 110 5.06 -3.40 1.78
C VAL A 110 3.97 -3.10 0.74
N LEU A 111 3.00 -4.00 0.68
CA LEU A 111 1.76 -3.76 -0.04
C LEU A 111 0.65 -3.66 0.98
N ASP A 112 0.02 -2.50 1.05
CA ASP A 112 -1.18 -2.29 1.84
C ASP A 112 -2.40 -2.44 0.95
N VAL A 113 -3.37 -3.23 1.40
CA VAL A 113 -4.65 -3.41 0.73
C VAL A 113 -5.72 -2.84 1.65
N PHE A 114 -6.46 -1.85 1.16
CA PHE A 114 -7.53 -1.21 1.92
C PHE A 114 -8.89 -1.51 1.30
N SER A 115 -9.86 -1.81 2.13
CA SER A 115 -11.25 -1.95 1.71
C SER A 115 -12.16 -1.35 2.79
N PRO A 116 -12.97 -0.35 2.45
CA PRO A 116 -12.98 0.42 1.21
C PRO A 116 -11.75 1.34 1.05
N HIS A 117 -11.80 2.27 0.10
CA HIS A 117 -10.71 3.22 -0.15
C HIS A 117 -10.45 4.11 1.07
N ARG A 118 -9.19 4.51 1.21
CA ARG A 118 -8.82 5.55 2.16
C ARG A 118 -9.01 6.92 1.51
N GLU A 119 -9.94 7.70 2.02
CA GLU A 119 -10.25 9.03 1.48
C GLU A 119 -9.06 9.99 1.56
N ASP A 120 -8.26 9.91 2.62
CA ASP A 120 -7.08 10.75 2.79
C ASP A 120 -6.03 10.47 1.70
N LEU A 121 -5.85 9.20 1.31
CA LEU A 121 -4.93 8.85 0.23
C LEU A 121 -5.50 9.21 -1.13
N LEU A 122 -6.81 9.06 -1.34
CA LEU A 122 -7.48 9.50 -2.56
C LEU A 122 -7.30 11.00 -2.78
N GLU A 123 -7.42 11.78 -1.72
CA GLU A 123 -7.21 13.22 -1.80
C GLU A 123 -5.78 13.56 -2.20
N LYS A 124 -4.79 12.89 -1.61
CA LYS A 124 -3.39 13.05 -2.00
C LYS A 124 -3.17 12.66 -3.46
N LEU A 125 -3.80 11.59 -3.90
CA LEU A 125 -3.71 11.13 -5.28
C LEU A 125 -4.28 12.17 -6.26
N HIS A 126 -5.42 12.74 -5.96
CA HIS A 126 -6.03 13.79 -6.78
C HIS A 126 -5.13 15.02 -6.88
N LYS A 127 -4.51 15.43 -5.79
CA LYS A 127 -3.57 16.56 -5.79
C LYS A 127 -2.33 16.27 -6.61
N ALA A 128 -1.81 15.05 -6.52
CA ALA A 128 -0.60 14.64 -7.24
C ALA A 128 -0.83 14.52 -8.75
N THR A 129 -2.05 14.18 -9.18
CA THR A 129 -2.38 13.95 -10.59
C THR A 129 -3.13 15.11 -11.23
N SER A 130 -3.55 16.10 -10.46
CA SER A 130 -4.25 17.27 -11.00
C SER A 130 -3.28 18.16 -11.77
N PRO A 131 -3.73 18.76 -12.90
CA PRO A 131 -2.89 19.72 -13.62
C PRO A 131 -2.58 20.90 -12.70
N THR A 132 -1.33 21.34 -12.71
CA THR A 132 -0.95 22.58 -12.02
C THR A 132 -1.36 23.77 -12.88
N GLU A 133 -2.08 24.69 -12.29
CA GLU A 133 -2.43 25.94 -12.94
C GLU A 133 -1.29 26.96 -12.91
#